data_bc59c623dbc2f1094071add08d86adbe
#
_entry.id   bc59c623dbc2f1094071add08d86adbe
#
_cell.length_a   1.000
_cell.length_b   1.000
_cell.length_c   1.000
_cell.angle_alpha   90.00
_cell.angle_beta   90.00
_cell.angle_gamma   90.00
#
_symmetry.space_group_name_H-M   'P 1'
#
loop_
_entity.id
_entity.type
_entity.pdbx_description
1 polymer ?
#
loop_
_entity_poly.entity_id
_entity_poly.type
_entity_poly.pdbx_seq_one_letter_code
_entity_poly.pdbx_strand_id
1 'polypeptide(L)'
;MKSSASNAGTPFSYALQGEDNELLLFNYKDFDLRIGGKKKTIGVSANDGKWHAICVTWDNKNGTYQFFKDGAIEKQETDFMKGYTIKAGGTLVLGQDQDNVGGGFAKTQSFRGTMDNVNVWSYVLPKKAIIAFSKSCSFGMGNVYKWSDFKYGVKGKTAVEMPSSCSPINN
;
A
#
# COMPACT_ATOMS: atom_id res chain seq x y z
N MET A 1 7.28 5.15 1.68
CA MET A 1 7.34 5.60 0.27
C MET A 1 7.74 7.06 0.17
N LYS A 2 8.35 7.46 -0.96
CA LYS A 2 8.71 8.85 -1.26
C LYS A 2 8.36 9.14 -2.74
N SER A 3 7.65 10.23 -3.00
CA SER A 3 7.30 10.66 -4.36
C SER A 3 7.14 12.18 -4.43
N SER A 4 7.47 12.78 -5.55
CA SER A 4 7.13 14.16 -5.91
C SER A 4 6.32 14.23 -7.21
N ALA A 5 5.87 13.09 -7.72
CA ALA A 5 5.19 13.01 -8.99
C ALA A 5 3.73 13.47 -8.89
N SER A 6 3.23 14.03 -9.98
CA SER A 6 1.87 14.60 -10.07
C SER A 6 0.84 13.66 -10.68
N ASN A 7 1.24 12.47 -11.15
CA ASN A 7 0.30 11.49 -11.66
C ASN A 7 -0.41 10.73 -10.54
N ALA A 8 -1.56 10.16 -10.85
CA ALA A 8 -2.27 9.24 -9.98
C ALA A 8 -1.63 7.85 -10.10
N GLY A 9 -0.69 7.52 -9.23
CA GLY A 9 0.04 6.25 -9.28
C GLY A 9 -0.38 5.27 -8.20
N THR A 10 -0.09 4.00 -8.41
CA THR A 10 -0.49 2.87 -7.58
C THR A 10 0.69 2.32 -6.80
N PRO A 11 0.78 2.55 -5.48
CA PRO A 11 1.81 1.91 -4.67
C PRO A 11 1.62 0.40 -4.52
N PHE A 12 0.36 -0.07 -4.42
CA PHE A 12 0.04 -1.45 -4.06
C PHE A 12 -1.24 -1.90 -4.77
N SER A 13 -1.18 -3.04 -5.46
CA SER A 13 -2.30 -3.63 -6.18
C SER A 13 -2.30 -5.15 -6.02
N TYR A 14 -3.43 -5.71 -5.59
CA TYR A 14 -3.68 -7.14 -5.55
C TYR A 14 -4.93 -7.45 -6.39
N ALA A 15 -4.75 -8.25 -7.42
CA ALA A 15 -5.76 -8.59 -8.41
C ALA A 15 -6.04 -10.09 -8.47
N LEU A 16 -7.29 -10.42 -8.73
CA LEU A 16 -7.80 -11.76 -8.96
C LEU A 16 -8.38 -11.89 -10.37
N GLN A 17 -8.51 -13.09 -10.86
CA GLN A 17 -9.27 -13.35 -12.06
C GLN A 17 -10.74 -12.90 -11.85
N GLY A 18 -11.17 -11.91 -12.65
CA GLY A 18 -12.52 -11.33 -12.56
C GLY A 18 -12.70 -10.23 -11.50
N GLU A 19 -11.68 -9.89 -10.72
CA GLU A 19 -11.67 -8.73 -9.80
C GLU A 19 -10.25 -8.16 -9.71
N ASP A 20 -9.95 -7.17 -10.53
CA ASP A 20 -8.63 -6.55 -10.62
C ASP A 20 -8.33 -5.59 -9.45
N ASN A 21 -9.34 -5.16 -8.70
CA ASN A 21 -9.25 -4.27 -7.56
C ASN A 21 -9.60 -4.97 -6.23
N GLU A 22 -9.17 -6.22 -6.06
CA GLU A 22 -9.46 -6.99 -4.85
C GLU A 22 -8.89 -6.34 -3.59
N LEU A 23 -7.66 -5.80 -3.66
CA LEU A 23 -7.10 -4.90 -2.66
C LEU A 23 -6.15 -3.92 -3.35
N LEU A 24 -6.51 -2.65 -3.35
CA LEU A 24 -5.76 -1.62 -4.06
C LEU A 24 -5.57 -0.38 -3.19
N LEU A 25 -4.34 0.14 -3.15
CA LEU A 25 -4.03 1.47 -2.68
C LEU A 25 -3.60 2.31 -3.89
N PHE A 26 -4.44 3.27 -4.27
CA PHE A 26 -4.29 4.05 -5.48
C PHE A 26 -4.13 5.54 -5.20
N ASN A 27 -3.55 6.27 -6.14
CA ASN A 27 -3.49 7.74 -6.18
C ASN A 27 -2.84 8.38 -4.95
N TYR A 28 -1.53 8.24 -4.82
CA TYR A 28 -0.78 8.83 -3.69
C TYR A 28 -0.81 10.37 -3.58
N LYS A 29 -1.51 11.04 -4.50
CA LYS A 29 -1.85 12.49 -4.39
C LYS A 29 -3.12 12.72 -3.56
N ASP A 30 -4.02 11.74 -3.56
CA ASP A 30 -5.31 11.75 -2.88
C ASP A 30 -5.75 10.30 -2.76
N PHE A 31 -5.21 9.61 -1.74
CA PHE A 31 -5.33 8.16 -1.64
C PHE A 31 -6.77 7.65 -1.74
N ASP A 32 -6.92 6.61 -2.55
CA ASP A 32 -8.09 5.74 -2.60
C ASP A 32 -7.72 4.34 -2.09
N LEU A 33 -8.57 3.80 -1.22
CA LEU A 33 -8.55 2.38 -0.83
C LEU A 33 -9.66 1.64 -1.58
N ARG A 34 -9.32 0.50 -2.18
CA ARG A 34 -10.33 -0.40 -2.76
C ARG A 34 -10.21 -1.78 -2.16
N ILE A 35 -11.36 -2.39 -1.86
CA ILE A 35 -11.49 -3.77 -1.37
C ILE A 35 -12.69 -4.40 -2.10
N GLY A 36 -12.48 -5.56 -2.76
CA GLY A 36 -13.51 -6.23 -3.54
C GLY A 36 -14.19 -5.29 -4.56
N GLY A 37 -13.41 -4.49 -5.27
CA GLY A 37 -13.87 -3.50 -6.24
C GLY A 37 -14.55 -2.25 -5.68
N LYS A 38 -14.84 -2.20 -4.36
CA LYS A 38 -15.48 -1.03 -3.74
C LYS A 38 -14.45 -0.01 -3.29
N LYS A 39 -14.72 1.27 -3.61
CA LYS A 39 -13.82 2.40 -3.37
C LYS A 39 -14.17 3.18 -2.11
N LYS A 40 -13.15 3.59 -1.37
CA LYS A 40 -13.18 4.65 -0.35
C LYS A 40 -12.11 5.70 -0.66
N THR A 41 -12.52 6.95 -0.78
CA THR A 41 -11.59 8.08 -0.88
C THR A 41 -11.07 8.43 0.51
N ILE A 42 -9.77 8.49 0.65
CA ILE A 42 -9.08 8.80 1.91
C ILE A 42 -8.91 10.32 2.06
N GLY A 43 -8.54 11.02 1.00
CA GLY A 43 -8.34 12.46 1.03
C GLY A 43 -6.98 12.89 1.60
N VAL A 44 -5.99 12.00 1.57
CA VAL A 44 -4.64 12.23 2.10
C VAL A 44 -3.63 12.10 0.97
N SER A 45 -2.60 12.93 0.96
CA SER A 45 -1.52 12.91 -0.03
C SER A 45 -0.17 12.49 0.58
N ALA A 46 0.71 11.93 -0.25
CA ALA A 46 2.10 11.60 0.10
C ALA A 46 3.05 11.82 -1.09
N ASN A 47 2.87 12.95 -1.82
CA ASN A 47 3.66 13.29 -3.02
C ASN A 47 4.45 14.60 -2.89
N ASP A 48 4.82 14.97 -1.68
CA ASP A 48 5.58 16.18 -1.36
C ASP A 48 7.11 16.04 -1.48
N GLY A 49 7.59 14.89 -1.95
CA GLY A 49 9.01 14.60 -2.10
C GLY A 49 9.69 14.11 -0.83
N LYS A 50 8.95 13.93 0.27
CA LYS A 50 9.49 13.40 1.53
C LYS A 50 9.18 11.91 1.69
N TRP A 51 9.91 11.25 2.58
CA TRP A 51 9.56 9.90 3.01
C TRP A 51 8.33 9.93 3.92
N HIS A 52 7.37 9.07 3.61
CA HIS A 52 6.17 8.85 4.41
C HIS A 52 5.99 7.36 4.69
N ALA A 53 5.67 7.05 5.94
CA ALA A 53 5.20 5.74 6.35
C ALA A 53 3.69 5.67 6.14
N ILE A 54 3.24 4.86 5.20
CA ILE A 54 1.82 4.64 4.92
C ILE A 54 1.44 3.25 5.40
N CYS A 55 0.37 3.17 6.19
CA CYS A 55 -0.19 1.90 6.62
C CYS A 55 -1.72 1.94 6.54
N VAL A 56 -2.31 0.85 6.09
CA VAL A 56 -3.76 0.66 6.07
C VAL A 56 -4.08 -0.58 6.89
N THR A 57 -5.01 -0.47 7.81
CA THR A 57 -5.61 -1.61 8.48
C THR A 57 -7.08 -1.74 8.08
N TRP A 58 -7.57 -2.95 7.98
CA TRP A 58 -8.97 -3.22 7.75
C TRP A 58 -9.39 -4.50 8.48
N ASP A 59 -10.52 -4.42 9.19
CA ASP A 59 -11.15 -5.53 9.90
C ASP A 59 -12.53 -5.80 9.30
N ASN A 60 -12.71 -6.98 8.74
CA ASN A 60 -13.97 -7.34 8.08
C ASN A 60 -15.15 -7.57 9.03
N LYS A 61 -14.90 -7.81 10.32
CA LYS A 61 -15.97 -8.05 11.30
C LYS A 61 -16.92 -6.85 11.42
N ASN A 62 -16.35 -5.65 11.47
CA ASN A 62 -17.08 -4.39 11.55
C ASN A 62 -16.93 -3.54 10.29
N GLY A 63 -16.12 -3.96 9.32
CA GLY A 63 -15.75 -3.14 8.16
C GLY A 63 -14.97 -1.89 8.56
N THR A 64 -14.23 -1.94 9.68
CA THR A 64 -13.44 -0.82 10.15
C THR A 64 -12.13 -0.76 9.39
N TYR A 65 -11.87 0.35 8.70
CA TYR A 65 -10.54 0.63 8.18
C TYR A 65 -9.93 1.85 8.85
N GLN A 66 -8.60 1.84 8.96
CA GLN A 66 -7.81 2.99 9.40
C GLN A 66 -6.68 3.22 8.39
N PHE A 67 -6.53 4.46 7.96
CA PHE A 67 -5.40 4.91 7.16
C PHE A 67 -4.45 5.71 8.03
N PHE A 68 -3.20 5.28 8.06
CA PHE A 68 -2.13 5.93 8.82
C PHE A 68 -1.14 6.57 7.86
N LYS A 69 -0.74 7.79 8.19
CA LYS A 69 0.41 8.46 7.63
C LYS A 69 1.35 8.86 8.77
N ASP A 70 2.59 8.45 8.70
CA ASP A 70 3.64 8.79 9.66
C ASP A 70 3.29 8.44 11.12
N GLY A 71 2.54 7.35 11.30
CA GLY A 71 2.06 6.85 12.59
C GLY A 71 0.79 7.51 13.11
N ALA A 72 0.30 8.58 12.49
CA ALA A 72 -0.97 9.22 12.81
C ALA A 72 -2.13 8.58 12.03
N ILE A 73 -3.31 8.47 12.66
CA ILE A 73 -4.54 8.11 11.95
C ILE A 73 -5.07 9.35 11.23
N GLU A 74 -5.06 9.33 9.91
CA GLU A 74 -5.58 10.42 9.07
C GLU A 74 -7.05 10.19 8.69
N LYS A 75 -7.46 8.94 8.56
CA LYS A 75 -8.83 8.56 8.22
C LYS A 75 -9.21 7.26 8.90
N GLN A 76 -10.45 7.20 9.39
CA GLN A 76 -11.06 5.98 9.93
C GLN A 76 -12.55 6.00 9.65
N GLU A 77 -13.09 4.88 9.18
CA GLU A 77 -14.53 4.65 9.02
C GLU A 77 -14.87 3.20 9.34
N THR A 78 -16.16 2.94 9.56
CA THR A 78 -16.73 1.60 9.77
C THR A 78 -17.63 1.20 8.60
N ASP A 79 -18.14 -0.03 8.64
CA ASP A 79 -19.09 -0.59 7.66
C ASP A 79 -18.57 -0.67 6.21
N PHE A 80 -17.27 -0.46 5.99
CA PHE A 80 -16.66 -0.64 4.68
C PHE A 80 -16.36 -2.11 4.43
N MET A 81 -17.06 -2.71 3.47
CA MET A 81 -16.95 -4.14 3.11
C MET A 81 -17.07 -5.08 4.32
N LYS A 82 -17.97 -4.75 5.24
CA LYS A 82 -18.29 -5.58 6.41
C LYS A 82 -18.69 -6.99 5.98
N GLY A 83 -18.07 -7.99 6.61
CA GLY A 83 -18.31 -9.41 6.29
C GLY A 83 -17.62 -9.90 5.01
N TYR A 84 -16.97 -9.03 4.25
CA TYR A 84 -16.21 -9.43 3.07
C TYR A 84 -14.93 -10.16 3.48
N THR A 85 -14.48 -11.08 2.65
CA THR A 85 -13.17 -11.74 2.81
C THR A 85 -12.36 -11.50 1.55
N ILE A 86 -11.17 -10.90 1.71
CA ILE A 86 -10.21 -10.76 0.62
C ILE A 86 -9.82 -12.17 0.16
N LYS A 87 -10.05 -12.46 -1.11
CA LYS A 87 -9.90 -13.79 -1.68
C LYS A 87 -8.43 -14.08 -1.95
N ALA A 88 -8.03 -15.32 -1.73
CA ALA A 88 -6.70 -15.82 -2.06
C ALA A 88 -6.56 -16.18 -3.55
N GLY A 89 -5.33 -16.43 -4.00
CA GLY A 89 -5.02 -16.93 -5.36
C GLY A 89 -4.76 -15.84 -6.38
N GLY A 90 -4.66 -14.59 -5.96
CA GLY A 90 -4.32 -13.45 -6.83
C GLY A 90 -2.82 -13.17 -6.94
N THR A 91 -2.51 -12.12 -7.67
CA THR A 91 -1.16 -11.58 -7.85
C THR A 91 -1.04 -10.23 -7.17
N LEU A 92 0.01 -10.06 -6.37
CA LEU A 92 0.38 -8.78 -5.76
C LEU A 92 1.44 -8.09 -6.60
N VAL A 93 1.20 -6.82 -6.94
CA VAL A 93 2.12 -5.96 -7.68
C VAL A 93 2.35 -4.66 -6.92
N LEU A 94 3.59 -4.24 -6.80
CA LEU A 94 3.97 -2.94 -6.29
C LEU A 94 4.29 -2.00 -7.45
N GLY A 95 3.80 -0.77 -7.37
CA GLY A 95 4.12 0.29 -8.31
C GLY A 95 3.29 0.35 -9.59
N GLN A 96 2.31 -0.55 -9.77
CA GLN A 96 1.40 -0.56 -10.92
C GLN A 96 0.00 -0.99 -10.51
N ASP A 97 -1.01 -0.39 -11.12
CA ASP A 97 -2.38 -0.92 -11.12
C ASP A 97 -2.49 -2.09 -12.11
N GLN A 98 -3.26 -3.09 -11.73
CA GLN A 98 -3.48 -4.28 -12.53
C GLN A 98 -4.90 -4.23 -13.11
N ASP A 99 -5.06 -4.02 -14.42
CA ASP A 99 -6.35 -4.20 -15.11
C ASP A 99 -6.60 -5.67 -15.51
N ASN A 100 -5.59 -6.52 -15.30
CA ASN A 100 -5.62 -7.98 -15.43
C ASN A 100 -4.61 -8.58 -14.46
N VAL A 101 -4.83 -9.80 -14.01
CA VAL A 101 -3.93 -10.49 -13.09
C VAL A 101 -2.47 -10.50 -13.62
N GLY A 102 -1.58 -9.81 -12.95
CA GLY A 102 -0.18 -9.67 -13.32
C GLY A 102 0.09 -8.82 -14.57
N GLY A 103 -0.90 -8.01 -15.05
CA GLY A 103 -0.79 -7.24 -16.28
C GLY A 103 -1.81 -6.11 -16.41
N GLY A 104 -2.02 -5.65 -17.66
CA GLY A 104 -2.90 -4.51 -17.96
C GLY A 104 -2.34 -3.15 -17.53
N PHE A 105 -1.02 -3.06 -17.32
CA PHE A 105 -0.37 -1.89 -16.74
C PHE A 105 -0.48 -0.64 -17.61
N ALA A 106 -0.96 0.46 -17.03
CA ALA A 106 -1.02 1.76 -17.67
C ALA A 106 0.03 2.71 -17.12
N LYS A 107 0.75 3.41 -18.02
CA LYS A 107 1.79 4.39 -17.66
C LYS A 107 1.27 5.50 -16.75
N THR A 108 0.01 5.88 -16.89
CA THR A 108 -0.66 6.92 -16.10
C THR A 108 -0.94 6.49 -14.67
N GLN A 109 -1.02 5.19 -14.41
CA GLN A 109 -1.28 4.58 -13.10
C GLN A 109 -0.01 4.09 -12.40
N SER A 110 1.16 4.24 -13.05
CA SER A 110 2.42 3.82 -12.44
C SER A 110 2.82 4.68 -11.26
N PHE A 111 3.25 4.05 -10.18
CA PHE A 111 3.95 4.74 -9.09
C PHE A 111 5.28 5.28 -9.60
N ARG A 112 5.59 6.53 -9.26
CA ARG A 112 6.86 7.19 -9.58
C ARG A 112 7.47 7.71 -8.30
N GLY A 113 8.55 7.08 -7.88
CA GLY A 113 9.21 7.40 -6.62
C GLY A 113 9.97 6.20 -6.08
N THR A 114 10.24 6.22 -4.80
CA THR A 114 10.96 5.16 -4.09
C THR A 114 10.04 4.51 -3.05
N MET A 115 10.06 3.19 -2.98
CA MET A 115 9.38 2.40 -1.94
C MET A 115 10.40 1.59 -1.16
N ASP A 116 10.10 1.40 0.10
CA ASP A 116 10.89 0.56 0.99
C ASP A 116 9.98 -0.08 2.05
N ASN A 117 10.39 -1.22 2.57
CA ASN A 117 9.79 -1.92 3.70
C ASN A 117 8.29 -2.18 3.56
N VAL A 118 7.85 -2.65 2.38
CA VAL A 118 6.46 -3.06 2.17
C VAL A 118 6.21 -4.43 2.79
N ASN A 119 5.21 -4.51 3.66
CA ASN A 119 4.84 -5.72 4.38
C ASN A 119 3.33 -5.88 4.44
N VAL A 120 2.84 -7.12 4.48
CA VAL A 120 1.41 -7.45 4.57
C VAL A 120 1.18 -8.45 5.70
N TRP A 121 0.15 -8.20 6.51
CA TRP A 121 -0.26 -9.05 7.62
C TRP A 121 -1.71 -9.51 7.42
N SER A 122 -2.02 -10.72 7.87
CA SER A 122 -3.37 -11.30 7.87
C SER A 122 -4.22 -10.86 9.07
N TYR A 123 -3.73 -9.93 9.88
CA TYR A 123 -4.41 -9.42 11.06
C TYR A 123 -4.13 -7.92 11.24
N VAL A 124 -5.03 -7.24 11.95
CA VAL A 124 -4.87 -5.82 12.26
C VAL A 124 -3.74 -5.63 13.27
N LEU A 125 -2.72 -4.88 12.88
CA LEU A 125 -1.61 -4.54 13.77
C LEU A 125 -2.09 -3.60 14.89
N PRO A 126 -1.60 -3.79 16.12
CA PRO A 126 -1.82 -2.83 17.19
C PRO A 126 -1.27 -1.45 16.80
N LYS A 127 -1.98 -0.37 17.14
CA LYS A 127 -1.55 1.01 16.86
C LYS A 127 -0.12 1.31 17.30
N LYS A 128 0.29 0.78 18.48
CA LYS A 128 1.68 0.94 18.98
C LYS A 128 2.73 0.37 18.02
N ALA A 129 2.43 -0.77 17.38
CA ALA A 129 3.33 -1.37 16.38
C ALA A 129 3.41 -0.51 15.12
N ILE A 130 2.29 0.02 14.62
CA ILE A 130 2.25 0.90 13.45
C ILE A 130 3.07 2.17 13.71
N ILE A 131 2.93 2.78 14.89
CA ILE A 131 3.72 3.95 15.30
C ILE A 131 5.23 3.60 15.36
N ALA A 132 5.59 2.44 15.90
CA ALA A 132 6.99 2.01 15.93
C ALA A 132 7.55 1.79 14.51
N PHE A 133 6.76 1.20 13.61
CA PHE A 133 7.15 0.97 12.22
C PHE A 133 7.30 2.27 11.44
N SER A 134 6.48 3.29 11.71
CA SER A 134 6.60 4.59 11.05
C SER A 134 7.91 5.32 11.36
N LYS A 135 8.54 4.99 12.48
CA LYS A 135 9.80 5.60 12.94
C LYS A 135 11.06 4.82 12.50
N SER A 136 10.91 3.79 11.69
CA SER A 136 12.02 2.94 11.27
C SER A 136 11.85 2.46 9.84
N CYS A 137 12.95 2.46 9.08
CA CYS A 137 13.00 1.93 7.72
C CYS A 137 13.21 0.40 7.66
N SER A 138 13.45 -0.26 8.79
CA SER A 138 13.82 -1.68 8.84
C SER A 138 12.94 -2.54 9.75
N PHE A 139 11.90 -1.96 10.31
CA PHE A 139 10.99 -2.66 11.22
C PHE A 139 9.85 -3.37 10.46
N GLY A 140 9.46 -4.51 11.00
CA GLY A 140 8.30 -5.28 10.55
C GLY A 140 8.66 -6.40 9.60
N MET A 141 8.07 -7.55 9.86
CA MET A 141 8.06 -8.68 8.95
C MET A 141 6.61 -9.13 8.80
N GLY A 142 6.04 -8.89 7.62
CA GLY A 142 4.71 -9.37 7.27
C GLY A 142 4.64 -10.89 7.33
N ASN A 143 3.52 -11.42 7.79
CA ASN A 143 3.28 -12.87 7.80
C ASN A 143 2.62 -13.37 6.52
N VAL A 144 2.12 -12.47 5.66
CA VAL A 144 1.58 -12.79 4.33
C VAL A 144 2.61 -12.47 3.26
N TYR A 145 3.13 -11.23 3.26
CA TYR A 145 4.27 -10.80 2.44
C TYR A 145 5.22 -9.94 3.28
N LYS A 146 6.49 -10.13 3.09
CA LYS A 146 7.57 -9.33 3.67
C LYS A 146 8.40 -8.66 2.59
N TRP A 147 9.05 -7.56 2.91
CA TRP A 147 9.81 -6.77 1.93
C TRP A 147 10.79 -7.58 1.09
N SER A 148 11.47 -8.55 1.70
CA SER A 148 12.44 -9.41 0.99
C SER A 148 11.82 -10.27 -0.11
N ASP A 149 10.49 -10.50 -0.10
CA ASP A 149 9.84 -11.34 -1.10
C ASP A 149 9.75 -10.65 -2.46
N PHE A 150 9.79 -9.31 -2.47
CA PHE A 150 9.68 -8.51 -3.70
C PHE A 150 10.98 -8.37 -4.50
N LYS A 151 12.14 -8.66 -3.91
CA LYS A 151 13.45 -8.43 -4.55
C LYS A 151 13.68 -9.26 -5.82
N TYR A 152 13.05 -10.41 -5.94
CA TYR A 152 13.21 -11.31 -7.08
C TYR A 152 12.20 -11.07 -8.21
N GLY A 153 11.18 -10.27 -7.97
CA GLY A 153 10.11 -9.98 -8.92
C GLY A 153 10.23 -8.63 -9.62
N VAL A 154 11.36 -7.94 -9.48
CA VAL A 154 11.57 -6.60 -10.06
C VAL A 154 11.57 -6.65 -11.57
N LYS A 155 10.73 -5.83 -12.22
CA LYS A 155 10.55 -5.78 -13.67
C LYS A 155 10.62 -4.35 -14.21
N GLY A 156 10.83 -4.23 -15.50
CA GLY A 156 10.82 -2.95 -16.22
C GLY A 156 12.01 -2.07 -15.89
N LYS A 157 11.79 -0.77 -15.74
CA LYS A 157 12.84 0.24 -15.45
C LYS A 157 12.98 0.53 -13.96
N THR A 158 12.57 -0.41 -13.10
CA THR A 158 12.71 -0.26 -11.65
C THR A 158 14.16 -0.56 -11.25
N ALA A 159 14.77 0.34 -10.49
CA ALA A 159 16.08 0.13 -9.87
C ALA A 159 15.95 -0.37 -8.44
N VAL A 160 16.88 -1.21 -8.01
CA VAL A 160 17.05 -1.60 -6.61
C VAL A 160 18.22 -0.82 -6.04
N GLU A 161 17.97 -0.01 -5.02
CA GLU A 161 18.99 0.78 -4.34
C GLU A 161 19.50 0.04 -3.10
N MET A 162 20.81 -0.06 -2.96
CA MET A 162 21.47 -0.63 -1.78
C MET A 162 22.72 0.19 -1.44
N PRO A 163 22.83 0.75 -0.23
CA PRO A 163 21.82 0.72 0.86
C PRO A 163 20.57 1.53 0.54
N SER A 164 19.49 1.25 1.27
CA SER A 164 18.23 1.99 1.13
C SER A 164 18.42 3.48 1.42
N SER A 165 17.82 4.33 0.59
CA SER A 165 17.76 5.79 0.81
C SER A 165 16.64 6.20 1.80
N CYS A 166 15.94 5.24 2.37
CA CYS A 166 14.91 5.52 3.37
C CYS A 166 15.52 6.22 4.59
N SER A 167 14.89 7.30 5.01
CA SER A 167 15.24 8.02 6.25
C SER A 167 14.10 7.86 7.25
N PRO A 168 14.40 7.55 8.52
CA PRO A 168 13.37 7.57 9.57
C PRO A 168 12.72 8.93 9.68
N ILE A 169 11.40 8.94 9.94
CA ILE A 169 10.65 10.17 10.16
C ILE A 169 10.99 10.68 11.55
N ASN A 170 11.80 11.73 11.62
CA ASN A 170 12.09 12.45 12.85
C ASN A 170 10.93 13.42 13.10
N ASN A 171 10.12 13.13 14.10
CA ASN A 171 9.14 14.06 14.66
C ASN A 171 9.77 14.87 15.78
#